data_07285b7409d479b78017d0c677e83f78
#
_entry.id   07285b7409d479b78017d0c677e83f78
#
_cell.length_a   1.000
_cell.length_b   1.000
_cell.length_c   1.000
_cell.angle_alpha   90.00
_cell.angle_beta   90.00
_cell.angle_gamma   90.00
#
_symmetry.space_group_name_H-M   'P 1'
#
loop_
_entity.id
_entity.type
_entity.pdbx_description
1 polymer ?
#
loop_
_entity_poly.entity_id
_entity_poly.type
_entity_poly.pdbx_seq_one_letter_code
_entity_poly.pdbx_strand_id
1 'polypeptide(L)'
;MATQRLAPTEVWMQLKDRKQLAKLMVIQNVSQRDLAKAAGWKTHSYLGRLMRGEVTTLEPEPALRIAKFLGVGVDDLFLTRVSGAAGQSARTKRAGRAA
;
A
#
# COMPACT_ATOMS: atom_id res chain seq x y z
N MET A 1 -6.25 29.56 -4.06
CA MET A 1 -6.39 29.08 -4.18
C MET A 1 -6.55 28.29 -4.51
N ALA A 2 -6.29 28.19 -4.47
CA ALA A 2 -6.51 27.38 -4.63
C ALA A 2 -6.33 26.63 -5.00
N THR A 3 -6.28 26.54 -4.86
CA THR A 3 -6.30 25.82 -5.12
C THR A 3 -6.16 24.95 -5.37
N GLN A 4 -6.01 24.81 -5.17
CA GLN A 4 -5.99 24.02 -5.33
C GLN A 4 -6.15 23.18 -5.56
N ARG A 5 -6.13 23.11 -5.34
CA ARG A 5 -6.54 22.27 -5.57
C ARG A 5 -6.76 21.85 -6.35
N LEU A 6 -6.75 22.00 -6.32
CA LEU A 6 -6.96 21.54 -7.25
C LEU A 6 -6.84 20.39 -7.93
N ALA A 7 -6.50 20.36 -8.76
CA ALA A 7 -6.46 18.99 -9.17
C ALA A 7 -5.87 18.24 -8.06
N PRO A 8 -6.68 17.62 -7.35
CA PRO A 8 -6.17 16.92 -6.19
C PRO A 8 -5.24 15.83 -6.61
N THR A 9 -4.10 15.80 -6.00
CA THR A 9 -3.20 14.71 -6.15
C THR A 9 -3.69 13.58 -5.27
N GLU A 10 -3.94 12.45 -5.88
CA GLU A 10 -4.34 11.28 -5.12
C GLU A 10 -3.12 10.42 -4.84
N VAL A 11 -3.07 9.90 -3.66
CA VAL A 11 -1.99 9.00 -3.25
C VAL A 11 -2.59 7.67 -2.88
N TRP A 12 -2.00 6.60 -3.39
CA TRP A 12 -2.41 5.27 -2.97
C TRP A 12 -1.17 4.40 -2.90
N MET A 13 -1.32 3.25 -2.27
CA MET A 13 -0.21 2.33 -2.12
C MET A 13 -0.43 1.13 -3.01
N GLN A 14 0.65 0.56 -3.48
CA GLN A 14 0.60 -0.65 -4.30
C GLN A 14 1.43 -1.73 -3.62
N LEU A 15 0.84 -2.89 -3.43
CA LEU A 15 1.55 -4.01 -2.82
C LEU A 15 2.64 -4.47 -3.78
N LYS A 16 3.86 -4.54 -3.28
CA LYS A 16 5.01 -4.90 -4.12
C LYS A 16 5.01 -6.39 -4.45
N ASP A 17 4.76 -7.21 -3.45
CA ASP A 17 4.84 -8.65 -3.64
C ASP A 17 3.94 -9.33 -2.62
N ARG A 18 2.86 -9.89 -3.13
CA ARG A 18 1.90 -10.55 -2.24
C ARG A 18 2.51 -11.79 -1.57
N LYS A 19 3.48 -12.41 -2.21
CA LYS A 19 4.13 -13.57 -1.61
C LYS A 19 4.95 -13.19 -0.40
N GLN A 20 5.59 -12.03 -0.46
CA GLN A 20 6.34 -11.53 0.69
C GLN A 20 5.39 -11.24 1.85
N LEU A 21 4.23 -10.65 1.55
CA LEU A 21 3.24 -10.38 2.58
C LEU A 21 2.75 -11.68 3.19
N ALA A 22 2.45 -12.66 2.35
CA ALA A 22 2.00 -13.96 2.85
C ALA A 22 3.07 -14.62 3.72
N LYS A 23 4.32 -14.51 3.33
CA LYS A 23 5.42 -15.08 4.08
C LYS A 23 5.53 -14.44 5.46
N LEU A 24 5.43 -13.12 5.53
CA LEU A 24 5.48 -12.42 6.80
C LEU A 24 4.33 -12.85 7.70
N MET A 25 3.15 -13.03 7.14
CA MET A 25 2.00 -13.49 7.92
C MET A 25 2.24 -14.87 8.50
N VAL A 26 2.81 -15.77 7.71
CA VAL A 26 3.11 -17.11 8.19
C VAL A 26 4.16 -17.08 9.29
N ILE A 27 5.24 -16.34 9.06
CA ILE A 27 6.32 -16.23 10.03
C ILE A 27 5.81 -15.68 11.36
N GLN A 28 4.92 -14.71 11.30
CA GLN A 28 4.42 -14.06 12.52
C GLN A 28 3.13 -14.69 13.03
N ASN A 29 2.65 -15.70 12.34
CA ASN A 29 1.42 -16.38 12.74
C ASN A 29 0.24 -15.43 12.79
N VAL A 30 0.10 -14.63 11.74
CA VAL A 30 -0.96 -13.64 11.62
C VAL A 30 -1.96 -14.12 10.58
N SER A 31 -3.25 -14.16 10.95
CA SER A 31 -4.29 -14.57 10.01
C SER A 31 -4.72 -13.39 9.16
N GLN A 32 -5.41 -13.70 8.06
CA GLN A 32 -5.99 -12.63 7.23
C GLN A 32 -6.97 -11.79 8.02
N ARG A 33 -7.72 -12.41 8.89
CA ARG A 33 -8.67 -11.69 9.73
C ARG A 33 -7.96 -10.71 10.66
N ASP A 34 -6.88 -11.16 11.27
CA ASP A 34 -6.11 -10.31 12.17
C ASP A 34 -5.51 -9.13 11.42
N LEU A 35 -4.97 -9.41 10.24
CA LEU A 35 -4.34 -8.35 9.46
C LEU A 35 -5.37 -7.35 8.95
N ALA A 36 -6.53 -7.83 8.54
CA ALA A 36 -7.60 -6.94 8.09
C ALA A 36 -8.06 -6.03 9.22
N LYS A 37 -8.15 -6.58 10.43
CA LYS A 37 -8.49 -5.78 11.59
C LYS A 37 -7.45 -4.71 11.85
N ALA A 38 -6.19 -5.06 11.75
CA ALA A 38 -5.09 -4.11 11.92
C ALA A 38 -5.17 -3.00 10.90
N ALA A 39 -5.58 -3.33 9.67
CA ALA A 39 -5.71 -2.35 8.60
C ALA A 39 -6.91 -1.42 8.81
N GLY A 40 -7.82 -1.79 9.69
CA GLY A 40 -9.01 -1.00 9.94
C GLY A 40 -10.19 -1.41 9.07
N TRP A 41 -10.12 -2.57 8.43
CA TRP A 41 -11.20 -3.06 7.59
C TRP A 41 -12.18 -3.88 8.42
N LYS A 42 -13.45 -3.78 8.08
CA LYS A 42 -14.49 -4.50 8.83
C LYS A 42 -14.46 -6.00 8.55
N THR A 43 -14.05 -6.37 7.36
CA THR A 43 -13.97 -7.78 6.98
C THR A 43 -12.63 -8.04 6.36
N HIS A 44 -12.31 -9.30 6.14
CA HIS A 44 -11.05 -9.66 5.48
C HIS A 44 -11.21 -9.84 3.97
N SER A 45 -12.35 -9.44 3.43
CA SER A 45 -12.61 -9.63 2.00
C SER A 45 -11.62 -8.92 1.11
N TYR A 46 -11.32 -7.66 1.41
CA TYR A 46 -10.39 -6.90 0.59
C TYR A 46 -8.98 -7.48 0.69
N LEU A 47 -8.59 -7.87 1.89
CA LEU A 47 -7.28 -8.48 2.08
C LEU A 47 -7.18 -9.79 1.31
N GLY A 48 -8.25 -10.57 1.29
CA GLY A 48 -8.27 -11.79 0.50
C GLY A 48 -8.03 -11.52 -0.97
N ARG A 49 -8.62 -10.44 -1.49
CA ARG A 49 -8.41 -10.06 -2.88
C ARG A 49 -6.99 -9.63 -3.15
N LEU A 50 -6.38 -8.91 -2.20
CA LEU A 50 -4.97 -8.55 -2.31
C LEU A 50 -4.09 -9.80 -2.33
N MET A 51 -4.39 -10.75 -1.45
CA MET A 51 -3.60 -11.97 -1.35
C MET A 51 -3.72 -12.85 -2.60
N ARG A 52 -4.84 -12.76 -3.31
CA ARG A 52 -5.03 -13.52 -4.54
C ARG A 52 -4.54 -12.78 -5.77
N GLY A 53 -4.15 -11.53 -5.61
CA GLY A 53 -3.71 -10.73 -6.75
C GLY A 53 -4.83 -10.11 -7.54
N GLU A 54 -6.06 -10.18 -7.05
CA GLU A 54 -7.21 -9.59 -7.74
C GLU A 54 -7.18 -8.08 -7.67
N VAL A 55 -6.64 -7.55 -6.59
CA VAL A 55 -6.36 -6.12 -6.46
C VAL A 55 -4.94 -5.98 -5.98
N THR A 56 -4.31 -4.87 -6.32
CA THR A 56 -2.92 -4.64 -5.94
C THR A 56 -2.74 -3.33 -5.19
N THR A 57 -3.78 -2.52 -5.11
CA THR A 57 -3.67 -1.19 -4.53
C THR A 57 -4.55 -1.07 -3.29
N LEU A 58 -4.18 -0.16 -2.43
CA LEU A 58 -4.96 0.15 -1.23
C LEU A 58 -4.65 1.57 -0.81
N GLU A 59 -5.44 2.09 0.10
CA GLU A 59 -5.24 3.43 0.60
C GLU A 59 -4.02 3.48 1.51
N PRO A 60 -3.42 4.66 1.66
CA PRO A 60 -2.20 4.77 2.47
C PRO A 60 -2.40 4.39 3.93
N GLU A 61 -3.52 4.75 4.52
CA GLU A 61 -3.71 4.49 5.94
C GLU A 61 -3.74 3.00 6.26
N PRO A 62 -4.54 2.19 5.56
CA PRO A 62 -4.47 0.74 5.80
C PRO A 62 -3.08 0.17 5.56
N ALA A 63 -2.37 0.68 4.55
CA ALA A 63 -1.03 0.19 4.26
C ALA A 63 -0.07 0.48 5.41
N LEU A 64 -0.13 1.69 5.94
CA LEU A 64 0.70 2.06 7.08
C LEU A 64 0.38 1.19 8.29
N ARG A 65 -0.88 0.94 8.53
CA ARG A 65 -1.29 0.11 9.65
C ARG A 65 -0.81 -1.33 9.50
N ILE A 66 -0.90 -1.87 8.30
CA ILE A 66 -0.42 -3.22 8.03
C ILE A 66 1.08 -3.31 8.28
N ALA A 67 1.85 -2.36 7.74
CA ALA A 67 3.30 -2.37 7.93
C ALA A 67 3.66 -2.26 9.40
N LYS A 68 2.98 -1.38 10.12
CA LYS A 68 3.24 -1.19 11.54
C LYS A 68 2.92 -2.46 12.32
N PHE A 69 1.79 -3.08 12.01
CA PHE A 69 1.37 -4.31 12.69
C PHE A 69 2.38 -5.43 12.47
N LEU A 70 2.92 -5.53 11.27
CA LEU A 70 3.91 -6.55 10.95
C LEU A 70 5.33 -6.18 11.37
N GLY A 71 5.52 -4.94 11.80
CA GLY A 71 6.82 -4.50 12.30
C GLY A 71 7.84 -4.23 11.21
N VAL A 72 7.38 -3.87 10.01
CA VAL A 72 8.27 -3.58 8.89
C VAL A 72 8.01 -2.17 8.40
N GLY A 73 8.92 -1.65 7.59
CA GLY A 73 8.70 -0.35 6.99
C GLY A 73 7.65 -0.43 5.91
N VAL A 74 6.87 0.63 5.75
CA VAL A 74 5.83 0.64 4.72
C VAL A 74 6.46 0.46 3.34
N ASP A 75 7.66 1.01 3.13
CA ASP A 75 8.35 0.89 1.85
C ASP A 75 8.83 -0.52 1.56
N ASP A 76 8.94 -1.35 2.59
CA ASP A 76 9.33 -2.73 2.40
C ASP A 76 8.23 -3.54 1.75
N LEU A 77 6.98 -3.16 1.99
CA LEU A 77 5.84 -3.91 1.49
C LEU A 77 5.13 -3.22 0.34
N PHE A 78 5.16 -1.90 0.29
CA PHE A 78 4.34 -1.15 -0.64
C PHE A 78 5.13 -0.10 -1.39
N LEU A 79 4.65 0.20 -2.60
CA LEU A 79 5.13 1.34 -3.36
C LEU A 79 4.11 2.45 -3.21
N THR A 80 4.58 3.67 -3.02
CA THR A 80 3.70 4.83 -2.99
C THR A 80 3.44 5.28 -4.43
N ARG A 81 2.18 5.39 -4.79
CA ARG A 81 1.79 5.83 -6.12
C ARG A 81 1.04 7.14 -6.01
N VAL A 82 1.28 8.00 -6.96
CA VAL A 82 0.68 9.33 -6.98
C VAL A 82 0.07 9.59 -8.33
N SER A 83 -1.14 10.13 -8.36
CA SER A 83 -1.76 10.52 -9.60
C SER A 83 -1.77 12.04 -9.72
N GLY A 84 -2.24 12.52 -10.82
CA GLY A 84 -2.31 13.94 -11.09
C GLY A 84 -1.12 14.41 -11.86
N ALA A 85 -1.05 15.70 -12.11
CA ALA A 85 -0.01 16.25 -12.93
C ALA A 85 1.36 15.94 -12.38
N ALA A 86 1.48 15.98 -11.11
CA ALA A 86 2.76 15.72 -10.50
C ALA A 86 3.17 14.28 -10.66
N GLY A 87 2.25 13.44 -10.88
CA GLY A 87 2.56 12.03 -11.01
C GLY A 87 3.40 11.70 -12.18
N GLN A 88 3.48 12.59 -13.14
CA GLN A 88 4.30 12.29 -14.23
C GLN A 88 5.71 12.44 -13.95
N SER A 89 5.99 13.30 -13.17
CA SER A 89 7.37 13.50 -12.96
C SER A 89 7.97 12.46 -12.15
N ALA A 90 7.43 12.02 -11.84
CA ALA A 90 7.96 11.16 -11.03
C ALA A 90 8.80 10.17 -11.51
N ARG A 91 8.80 10.80 -12.00
CA ARG A 91 9.24 10.23 -12.20
C ARG A 91 10.13 10.04 -12.02
N THR A 92 9.92 10.32 -11.94
CA THR A 92 10.61 10.16 -11.72
C THR A 92 11.34 9.68 -11.61
N LYS A 93 11.41 9.64 -11.53
CA LYS A 93 11.98 9.29 -11.26
C LYS A 93 12.74 8.90 -11.26
N ARG A 94 12.76 8.97 -11.26
CA ARG A 94 13.42 8.73 -11.16
C ARG A 94 14.12 8.43 -10.98
N ALA A 95 13.75 8.55 -10.92
CA ALA A 95 14.30 8.36 -10.58
C ALA A 95 14.88 7.89 -10.45
N GLY A 96 14.80 7.97 -10.43
CA GLY A 96 15.35 7.55 -10.01
C GLY A 96 15.92 7.00 -10.01
N ARG A 97 15.93 6.97 -9.88
CA ARG A 97 16.48 6.57 -9.84
C ARG A 97 17.32 6.42 -9.71
N ALA A 98 17.22 6.55 -9.64
CA ALA A 98 17.88 6.45 -9.51
C ALA A 98 18.48 6.28 -9.41
N ALA A 99 18.47 6.29 -9.25
CA ALA A 99 18.93 6.19 -9.20
C ALA A 99 19.23 6.19 -9.21
#